data_1d7a3616ac6fcb9fd6c9fc0936418850
#
_entry.id   1d7a3616ac6fcb9fd6c9fc0936418850
#
_cell.length_a   1.000
_cell.length_b   1.000
_cell.length_c   1.000
_cell.angle_alpha   90.00
_cell.angle_beta   90.00
_cell.angle_gamma   90.00
#
_symmetry.space_group_name_H-M   'P 1'
#
loop_
_entity.id
_entity.type
_entity.pdbx_description
1 polymer ?
#
loop_
_entity_poly.entity_id
_entity_poly.type
_entity_poly.pdbx_seq_one_letter_code
_entity_poly.pdbx_strand_id
1 'polypeptide(L)'
;VGFFSDYRATRRDERELGEGVWRRAHDRFKRGLDRYHQILESVRDPELRAAAVPVANDLADLLPRVRAVCMEAHVRAPSRSQDIPHSTDGYLSDVHRQLSRAGNSMAQAAEALTMARFAAGSHAHSSASGVAGEGTSGLVGESGCGGDAAGSPEQLSAPSQGVSAIRRRSTVVTEYVTAAERLLGEHAEHSPQD
;
A
#
# COMPACT_ATOMS: atom_id res chain seq x y z
N VAL A 1 19.86 -20.15 -9.71
CA VAL A 1 18.79 -21.15 -9.44
C VAL A 1 17.40 -20.48 -9.55
N GLY A 2 17.08 -19.78 -10.64
CA GLY A 2 15.83 -19.03 -10.74
C GLY A 2 14.95 -19.40 -11.93
N PHE A 3 15.52 -19.68 -13.09
CA PHE A 3 14.80 -19.77 -14.35
C PHE A 3 13.67 -20.83 -14.39
N PHE A 4 13.90 -22.01 -13.84
CA PHE A 4 12.89 -23.07 -13.82
C PHE A 4 11.79 -22.85 -12.78
N SER A 5 12.09 -22.17 -11.69
CA SER A 5 11.12 -21.77 -10.66
C SER A 5 10.17 -20.72 -11.21
N ASP A 6 10.70 -19.69 -11.87
CA ASP A 6 9.91 -18.61 -12.45
C ASP A 6 9.03 -19.08 -13.62
N TYR A 7 9.56 -20.01 -14.45
CA TYR A 7 8.78 -20.63 -15.53
C TYR A 7 7.60 -21.47 -15.00
N ARG A 8 7.81 -22.24 -13.93
CA ARG A 8 6.73 -23.01 -13.31
C ARG A 8 5.68 -22.11 -12.65
N ALA A 9 6.10 -21.04 -12.00
CA ALA A 9 5.20 -20.05 -11.41
C ALA A 9 4.36 -19.38 -12.50
N THR A 10 4.99 -18.95 -13.61
CA THR A 10 4.30 -18.34 -14.74
C THR A 10 3.26 -19.28 -15.35
N ARG A 11 3.63 -20.56 -15.58
CA ARG A 11 2.72 -21.59 -16.12
C ARG A 11 1.56 -21.91 -15.17
N ARG A 12 1.79 -21.84 -13.87
CA ARG A 12 0.74 -22.00 -12.87
C ARG A 12 -0.22 -20.81 -12.91
N ASP A 13 0.33 -19.59 -12.95
CA ASP A 13 -0.46 -18.37 -13.04
C ASP A 13 -1.29 -18.29 -14.31
N GLU A 14 -0.76 -18.75 -15.47
CA GLU A 14 -1.49 -18.85 -16.73
C GLU A 14 -2.70 -19.79 -16.63
N ARG A 15 -2.54 -20.90 -15.93
CA ARG A 15 -3.65 -21.87 -15.75
C ARG A 15 -4.70 -21.38 -14.75
N GLU A 16 -4.29 -20.72 -13.67
CA GLU A 16 -5.16 -20.35 -12.57
C GLU A 16 -5.81 -18.97 -12.76
N LEU A 17 -5.11 -18.03 -13.38
CA LEU A 17 -5.56 -16.64 -13.56
C LEU A 17 -5.87 -16.29 -15.02
N GLY A 18 -5.55 -17.20 -15.96
CA GLY A 18 -5.62 -16.92 -17.39
C GLY A 18 -4.57 -15.92 -17.85
N GLU A 19 -4.80 -15.32 -19.05
CA GLU A 19 -3.90 -14.33 -19.67
C GLU A 19 -4.50 -12.92 -19.70
N GLY A 20 -5.76 -12.79 -19.31
CA GLY A 20 -6.57 -11.61 -19.50
C GLY A 20 -6.57 -10.64 -18.29
N VAL A 21 -7.72 -10.01 -18.11
CA VAL A 21 -7.93 -8.91 -17.15
C VAL A 21 -7.65 -9.32 -15.70
N TRP A 22 -8.00 -10.55 -15.30
CA TRP A 22 -7.83 -11.03 -13.91
C TRP A 22 -6.35 -11.20 -13.55
N ARG A 23 -5.57 -11.77 -14.47
CA ARG A 23 -4.12 -11.86 -14.31
C ARG A 23 -3.47 -10.49 -14.14
N ARG A 24 -3.87 -9.53 -14.97
CA ARG A 24 -3.32 -8.17 -14.89
C ARG A 24 -3.67 -7.46 -13.61
N ALA A 25 -4.87 -7.68 -13.07
CA ALA A 25 -5.26 -7.14 -11.77
C ALA A 25 -4.37 -7.69 -10.65
N HIS A 26 -4.17 -9.01 -10.60
CA HIS A 26 -3.25 -9.66 -9.68
C HIS A 26 -1.82 -9.13 -9.82
N ASP A 27 -1.28 -9.10 -11.05
CA ASP A 27 0.10 -8.68 -11.31
C ASP A 27 0.32 -7.19 -10.97
N ARG A 28 -0.70 -6.35 -11.15
CA ARG A 28 -0.64 -4.94 -10.74
C ARG A 28 -0.49 -4.83 -9.22
N PHE A 29 -1.28 -5.58 -8.47
CA PHE A 29 -1.20 -5.60 -7.00
C PHE A 29 0.18 -6.11 -6.55
N LYS A 30 0.62 -7.24 -7.10
CA LYS A 30 1.94 -7.83 -6.81
C LYS A 30 3.08 -6.83 -7.05
N ARG A 31 3.11 -6.15 -8.20
CA ARG A 31 4.14 -5.14 -8.49
C ARG A 31 4.14 -3.99 -7.47
N GLY A 32 2.96 -3.55 -7.03
CA GLY A 32 2.86 -2.53 -5.99
C GLY A 32 3.46 -3.01 -4.66
N LEU A 33 3.18 -4.25 -4.28
CA LEU A 33 3.73 -4.89 -3.08
C LEU A 33 5.26 -5.07 -3.19
N ASP A 34 5.75 -5.58 -4.32
CA ASP A 34 7.19 -5.71 -4.58
C ASP A 34 7.89 -4.35 -4.47
N ARG A 35 7.26 -3.28 -5.00
CA ARG A 35 7.77 -1.92 -4.88
C ARG A 35 7.81 -1.43 -3.44
N TYR A 36 6.78 -1.73 -2.64
CA TYR A 36 6.75 -1.38 -1.21
C TYR A 36 7.93 -2.03 -0.47
N HIS A 37 8.15 -3.33 -0.68
CA HIS A 37 9.27 -4.05 -0.09
C HIS A 37 10.65 -3.48 -0.50
N GLN A 38 10.85 -3.17 -1.78
CA GLN A 38 12.09 -2.54 -2.25
C GLN A 38 12.39 -1.21 -1.55
N ILE A 39 11.34 -0.39 -1.34
CA ILE A 39 11.49 0.87 -0.62
C ILE A 39 11.81 0.60 0.85
N LEU A 40 11.11 -0.34 1.48
CA LEU A 40 11.31 -0.73 2.89
C LEU A 40 12.75 -1.20 3.15
N GLU A 41 13.34 -1.98 2.24
CA GLU A 41 14.75 -2.39 2.33
C GLU A 41 15.71 -1.21 2.37
N SER A 42 15.37 -0.11 1.71
CA SER A 42 16.16 1.12 1.66
C SER A 42 15.93 2.09 2.81
N VAL A 43 14.97 1.82 3.70
CA VAL A 43 14.70 2.63 4.91
C VAL A 43 15.80 2.39 5.93
N ARG A 44 16.54 3.46 6.27
CA ARG A 44 17.63 3.44 7.25
C ARG A 44 17.20 3.89 8.65
N ASP A 45 16.17 4.72 8.72
CA ASP A 45 15.61 5.18 9.98
C ASP A 45 14.95 4.03 10.73
N PRO A 46 15.39 3.72 11.97
CA PRO A 46 14.92 2.54 12.70
C PRO A 46 13.46 2.67 13.15
N GLU A 47 13.00 3.87 13.48
CA GLU A 47 11.62 4.09 13.93
C GLU A 47 10.65 3.94 12.77
N LEU A 48 10.95 4.57 11.63
CA LEU A 48 10.16 4.41 10.41
C LEU A 48 10.14 2.94 9.97
N ARG A 49 11.29 2.26 10.02
CA ARG A 49 11.39 0.84 9.65
C ARG A 49 10.53 -0.03 10.57
N ALA A 50 10.62 0.17 11.89
CA ALA A 50 9.82 -0.56 12.87
C ALA A 50 8.31 -0.35 12.67
N ALA A 51 7.90 0.84 12.25
CA ALA A 51 6.51 1.16 11.96
C ALA A 51 6.03 0.63 10.60
N ALA A 52 6.91 0.53 9.60
CA ALA A 52 6.56 0.11 8.23
C ALA A 52 6.58 -1.41 8.03
N VAL A 53 7.36 -2.17 8.80
CA VAL A 53 7.44 -3.64 8.70
C VAL A 53 6.11 -4.33 8.96
N PRO A 54 5.35 -4.02 10.03
CA PRO A 54 4.03 -4.60 10.25
C PRO A 54 3.07 -4.34 9.08
N VAL A 55 3.09 -3.11 8.54
CA VAL A 55 2.27 -2.75 7.38
C VAL A 55 2.66 -3.55 6.14
N ALA A 56 3.95 -3.82 5.92
CA ALA A 56 4.41 -4.68 4.83
C ALA A 56 3.85 -6.11 4.96
N ASN A 57 3.82 -6.65 6.18
CA ASN A 57 3.27 -7.97 6.45
C ASN A 57 1.76 -8.01 6.18
N ASP A 58 1.01 -7.02 6.71
CA ASP A 58 -0.43 -6.91 6.48
C ASP A 58 -0.76 -6.82 4.97
N LEU A 59 0.02 -6.05 4.22
CA LEU A 59 -0.14 -5.92 2.76
C LEU A 59 0.25 -7.21 2.01
N ALA A 60 1.26 -7.94 2.49
CA ALA A 60 1.66 -9.22 1.91
C ALA A 60 0.59 -10.29 2.10
N ASP A 61 -0.10 -10.29 3.24
CA ASP A 61 -1.21 -11.21 3.55
C ASP A 61 -2.43 -10.99 2.64
N LEU A 62 -2.54 -9.84 1.99
CA LEU A 62 -3.59 -9.57 1.00
C LEU A 62 -3.31 -10.22 -0.36
N LEU A 63 -2.06 -10.52 -0.71
CA LEU A 63 -1.72 -11.07 -2.04
C LEU A 63 -2.41 -12.41 -2.33
N PRO A 64 -2.41 -13.41 -1.41
CA PRO A 64 -3.15 -14.65 -1.62
C PRO A 64 -4.67 -14.41 -1.73
N ARG A 65 -5.23 -13.44 -1.01
CA ARG A 65 -6.64 -13.07 -1.09
C ARG A 65 -6.98 -12.48 -2.47
N VAL A 66 -6.18 -11.53 -2.96
CA VAL A 66 -6.30 -10.97 -4.32
C VAL A 66 -6.19 -12.08 -5.37
N ARG A 67 -5.27 -13.05 -5.17
CA ARG A 67 -5.13 -14.20 -6.06
C ARG A 67 -6.41 -15.03 -6.07
N ALA A 68 -6.97 -15.34 -4.91
CA ALA A 68 -8.21 -16.13 -4.81
C ALA A 68 -9.39 -15.45 -5.53
N VAL A 69 -9.56 -14.13 -5.34
CA VAL A 69 -10.57 -13.33 -6.05
C VAL A 69 -10.37 -13.42 -7.57
N CYS A 70 -9.14 -13.26 -8.05
CA CYS A 70 -8.84 -13.32 -9.48
C CYS A 70 -9.05 -14.73 -10.07
N MET A 71 -8.71 -15.78 -9.33
CA MET A 71 -8.95 -17.18 -9.74
C MET A 71 -10.45 -17.47 -9.84
N GLU A 72 -11.21 -17.11 -8.83
CA GLU A 72 -12.66 -17.29 -8.80
C GLU A 72 -13.34 -16.51 -9.94
N ALA A 73 -12.96 -15.25 -10.12
CA ALA A 73 -13.47 -14.43 -11.23
C ALA A 73 -13.10 -15.04 -12.61
N HIS A 74 -11.91 -15.64 -12.73
CA HIS A 74 -11.49 -16.33 -13.96
C HIS A 74 -12.29 -17.61 -14.21
N VAL A 75 -12.58 -18.40 -13.17
CA VAL A 75 -13.40 -19.60 -13.28
C VAL A 75 -14.81 -19.25 -13.77
N ARG A 76 -15.42 -18.19 -13.23
CA ARG A 76 -16.78 -17.76 -13.62
C ARG A 76 -16.83 -17.11 -14.98
N ALA A 77 -15.79 -16.37 -15.33
CA ALA A 77 -15.72 -15.59 -16.56
C ALA A 77 -14.28 -15.56 -17.09
N PRO A 78 -13.84 -16.61 -17.80
CA PRO A 78 -12.52 -16.65 -18.38
C PRO A 78 -12.25 -15.47 -19.32
N SER A 79 -11.09 -14.81 -19.15
CA SER A 79 -10.67 -13.70 -19.99
C SER A 79 -9.29 -13.94 -20.59
N ARG A 80 -9.15 -13.66 -21.88
CA ARG A 80 -7.87 -13.65 -22.60
C ARG A 80 -7.47 -12.26 -23.08
N SER A 81 -8.39 -11.29 -22.96
CA SER A 81 -8.18 -9.90 -23.38
C SER A 81 -8.08 -8.96 -22.17
N GLN A 82 -8.00 -7.67 -22.45
CA GLN A 82 -8.08 -6.61 -21.41
C GLN A 82 -9.52 -6.26 -21.05
N ASP A 83 -10.48 -6.75 -21.84
CA ASP A 83 -11.88 -6.44 -21.62
C ASP A 83 -12.40 -7.25 -20.44
N ILE A 84 -13.25 -6.61 -19.67
CA ILE A 84 -13.93 -7.25 -18.55
C ILE A 84 -15.07 -8.07 -19.15
N PRO A 85 -15.16 -9.38 -18.85
CA PRO A 85 -16.27 -10.19 -19.31
C PRO A 85 -17.61 -9.61 -18.86
N HIS A 86 -18.61 -9.71 -19.73
CA HIS A 86 -19.96 -9.25 -19.41
C HIS A 86 -20.59 -10.11 -18.31
N SER A 87 -21.29 -9.50 -17.38
CA SER A 87 -22.16 -10.16 -16.40
C SER A 87 -23.51 -9.48 -16.38
N THR A 88 -24.57 -10.23 -16.12
CA THR A 88 -25.96 -9.73 -16.17
C THR A 88 -26.17 -8.48 -15.32
N ASP A 89 -25.58 -8.47 -14.12
CA ASP A 89 -25.74 -7.38 -13.15
C ASP A 89 -24.50 -6.46 -13.10
N GLY A 90 -23.53 -6.65 -14.00
CA GLY A 90 -22.31 -5.86 -14.02
C GLY A 90 -21.33 -6.13 -12.86
N TYR A 91 -21.59 -7.12 -12.00
CA TYR A 91 -20.80 -7.39 -10.80
C TYR A 91 -19.32 -7.68 -11.11
N LEU A 92 -19.01 -8.33 -12.25
CA LEU A 92 -17.62 -8.56 -12.64
C LEU A 92 -16.86 -7.25 -12.90
N SER A 93 -17.55 -6.24 -13.44
CA SER A 93 -16.98 -4.90 -13.58
C SER A 93 -16.73 -4.25 -12.23
N ASP A 94 -17.61 -4.48 -11.26
CA ASP A 94 -17.45 -3.96 -9.91
C ASP A 94 -16.30 -4.67 -9.18
N VAL A 95 -16.20 -5.98 -9.27
CA VAL A 95 -15.05 -6.76 -8.74
C VAL A 95 -13.74 -6.23 -9.33
N HIS A 96 -13.66 -6.10 -10.66
CA HIS A 96 -12.46 -5.57 -11.32
C HIS A 96 -12.15 -4.13 -10.88
N ARG A 97 -13.17 -3.30 -10.67
CA ARG A 97 -13.00 -1.94 -10.17
C ARG A 97 -12.40 -1.93 -8.76
N GLN A 98 -12.85 -2.81 -7.86
CA GLN A 98 -12.28 -2.92 -6.52
C GLN A 98 -10.82 -3.41 -6.57
N LEU A 99 -10.51 -4.44 -7.35
CA LEU A 99 -9.13 -4.90 -7.55
C LEU A 99 -8.21 -3.82 -8.13
N SER A 100 -8.72 -3.02 -9.08
CA SER A 100 -7.97 -1.90 -9.66
C SER A 100 -7.70 -0.80 -8.63
N ARG A 101 -8.67 -0.49 -7.78
CA ARG A 101 -8.52 0.47 -6.67
C ARG A 101 -7.52 -0.06 -5.63
N ALA A 102 -7.60 -1.35 -5.28
CA ALA A 102 -6.63 -1.99 -4.39
C ALA A 102 -5.19 -1.86 -4.93
N GLY A 103 -4.97 -2.16 -6.23
CA GLY A 103 -3.67 -2.02 -6.87
C GLY A 103 -3.15 -0.58 -6.92
N ASN A 104 -4.03 0.40 -7.15
CA ASN A 104 -3.67 1.81 -7.12
C ASN A 104 -3.32 2.28 -5.70
N SER A 105 -4.13 1.89 -4.70
CA SER A 105 -3.86 2.22 -3.30
C SER A 105 -2.57 1.56 -2.80
N MET A 106 -2.24 0.37 -3.30
CA MET A 106 -0.97 -0.30 -3.05
C MET A 106 0.22 0.53 -3.55
N ALA A 107 0.15 1.06 -4.77
CA ALA A 107 1.16 1.95 -5.32
C ALA A 107 1.30 3.24 -4.47
N GLN A 108 0.18 3.82 -4.07
CA GLN A 108 0.16 5.00 -3.20
C GLN A 108 0.74 4.71 -1.79
N ALA A 109 0.59 3.50 -1.26
CA ALA A 109 1.23 3.11 0.00
C ALA A 109 2.77 3.08 -0.15
N ALA A 110 3.27 2.58 -1.28
CA ALA A 110 4.70 2.61 -1.61
C ALA A 110 5.23 4.04 -1.77
N GLU A 111 4.45 4.94 -2.40
CA GLU A 111 4.80 6.37 -2.51
C GLU A 111 4.84 7.04 -1.13
N ALA A 112 3.86 6.77 -0.26
CA ALA A 112 3.83 7.31 1.08
C ALA A 112 5.06 6.88 1.90
N LEU A 113 5.49 5.61 1.78
CA LEU A 113 6.72 5.14 2.40
C LEU A 113 7.96 5.84 1.83
N THR A 114 7.98 6.10 0.52
CA THR A 114 9.06 6.88 -0.12
C THR A 114 9.16 8.28 0.48
N MET A 115 8.04 8.99 0.60
CA MET A 115 7.99 10.33 1.18
C MET A 115 8.41 10.34 2.65
N ALA A 116 7.93 9.37 3.43
CA ALA A 116 8.31 9.22 4.84
C ALA A 116 9.83 8.98 5.00
N ARG A 117 10.42 8.17 4.12
CA ARG A 117 11.88 7.93 4.10
C ARG A 117 12.68 9.20 3.83
N PHE A 118 12.26 10.02 2.87
CA PHE A 118 12.94 11.29 2.58
C PHE A 118 12.81 12.28 3.74
N ALA A 119 11.63 12.38 4.36
CA ALA A 119 11.42 13.23 5.53
C ALA A 119 12.32 12.82 6.70
N ALA A 120 12.42 11.52 7.01
CA ALA A 120 13.31 11.02 8.05
C ALA A 120 14.78 11.32 7.77
N GLY A 121 15.23 11.19 6.51
CA GLY A 121 16.59 11.53 6.09
C GLY A 121 16.93 13.01 6.24
N SER A 122 15.99 13.91 5.97
CA SER A 122 16.18 15.35 6.10
C SER A 122 16.38 15.78 7.58
N HIS A 123 15.65 15.17 8.48
CA HIS A 123 15.79 15.46 9.92
C HIS A 123 17.15 15.01 10.47
N ALA A 124 17.68 13.88 10.04
CA ALA A 124 18.99 13.39 10.44
C ALA A 124 20.12 14.35 10.04
N HIS A 125 20.03 15.01 8.88
CA HIS A 125 21.01 16.01 8.43
C HIS A 125 20.91 17.33 9.19
N SER A 126 19.69 17.78 9.53
CA SER A 126 19.49 19.01 10.30
C SER A 126 20.01 18.89 11.72
N SER A 127 19.85 17.72 12.35
CA SER A 127 20.36 17.46 13.71
C SER A 127 21.88 17.38 13.78
N ALA A 128 22.53 16.93 12.72
CA ALA A 128 23.99 16.83 12.64
C ALA A 128 24.67 18.19 12.41
N SER A 129 23.96 19.17 11.83
CA SER A 129 24.51 20.51 11.54
C SER A 129 24.39 21.49 12.71
N GLY A 130 23.65 21.16 13.76
CA GLY A 130 23.40 22.02 14.93
C GLY A 130 24.47 22.00 16.05
N VAL A 131 25.51 21.17 15.95
CA VAL A 131 26.53 20.98 17.02
C VAL A 131 27.82 21.77 16.80
N ALA A 132 27.95 22.53 15.71
CA ALA A 132 29.15 23.33 15.45
C ALA A 132 28.87 24.84 15.55
N GLY A 133 28.66 25.35 16.76
CA GLY A 133 28.42 26.78 16.97
C GLY A 133 28.35 27.20 18.44
N GLU A 134 29.32 26.80 19.27
CA GLU A 134 29.58 27.48 20.52
C GLU A 134 30.66 28.54 20.32
N GLY A 135 30.29 29.78 20.55
CA GLY A 135 31.27 30.85 20.67
C GLY A 135 30.71 32.23 20.62
N THR A 136 30.64 32.85 21.80
CA THR A 136 30.73 34.28 22.18
C THR A 136 29.45 35.10 22.35
N SER A 137 29.11 35.23 23.61
CA SER A 137 29.05 36.48 24.41
C SER A 137 28.30 37.70 23.87
N GLY A 138 27.34 38.20 24.68
CA GLY A 138 26.90 39.62 24.65
C GLY A 138 25.49 39.87 25.20
N LEU A 139 25.36 40.01 26.47
CA LEU A 139 24.57 40.90 27.34
C LEU A 139 23.34 41.70 26.82
N VAL A 140 22.29 41.63 27.64
CA VAL A 140 21.30 42.64 28.11
C VAL A 140 20.09 42.96 27.25
N GLY A 141 18.91 42.81 27.89
CA GLY A 141 17.65 43.44 27.51
C GLY A 141 16.41 42.75 28.06
N GLU A 142 16.00 43.10 29.31
CA GLU A 142 14.69 42.79 29.88
C GLU A 142 13.56 43.51 29.12
N SER A 143 12.43 42.88 28.99
CA SER A 143 11.06 43.33 29.25
C SER A 143 10.06 42.38 28.54
N GLY A 144 9.31 41.59 29.19
CA GLY A 144 8.00 41.76 29.77
C GLY A 144 6.87 41.80 28.78
N CYS A 145 6.06 40.76 28.74
CA CYS A 145 4.61 40.76 28.89
C CYS A 145 3.99 39.47 28.42
N GLY A 146 3.14 38.93 29.25
CA GLY A 146 2.37 37.73 29.10
C GLY A 146 1.43 37.73 27.87
N GLY A 147 1.12 36.57 27.46
CA GLY A 147 0.15 36.25 26.41
C GLY A 147 -0.19 34.77 26.49
N ASP A 148 -1.42 34.53 26.82
CA ASP A 148 -2.12 33.29 27.08
C ASP A 148 -1.70 32.10 26.22
N ALA A 149 -1.50 30.97 26.87
CA ALA A 149 -1.35 29.65 26.29
C ALA A 149 -2.70 29.21 25.70
N ALA A 150 -2.95 29.55 24.44
CA ALA A 150 -3.85 28.80 23.60
C ALA A 150 -3.08 27.55 23.11
N GLY A 151 -3.48 26.38 23.60
CA GLY A 151 -2.87 25.11 23.24
C GLY A 151 -2.82 24.94 21.72
N SER A 152 -1.62 25.01 21.17
CA SER A 152 -1.38 24.63 19.76
C SER A 152 -1.73 23.17 19.61
N PRO A 153 -2.49 22.79 18.57
CA PRO A 153 -2.72 21.38 18.28
C PRO A 153 -1.35 20.71 18.11
N GLU A 154 -1.16 19.65 18.85
CA GLU A 154 0.04 18.82 18.87
C GLU A 154 0.45 18.52 17.42
N GLN A 155 1.41 19.27 16.89
CA GLN A 155 1.96 19.02 15.56
C GLN A 155 2.75 17.72 15.66
N LEU A 156 2.11 16.62 15.25
CA LEU A 156 2.75 15.32 15.08
C LEU A 156 4.05 15.55 14.30
N SER A 157 5.16 15.02 14.81
CA SER A 157 6.45 15.08 14.12
C SER A 157 6.33 14.50 12.70
N ALA A 158 7.10 15.02 11.75
CA ALA A 158 7.04 14.58 10.35
C ALA A 158 7.14 13.03 10.15
N PRO A 159 7.96 12.28 10.93
CA PRO A 159 7.94 10.82 10.91
C PRO A 159 6.59 10.22 11.31
N SER A 160 5.93 10.77 12.33
CA SER A 160 4.61 10.31 12.79
C SER A 160 3.52 10.54 11.74
N GLN A 161 3.59 11.61 10.97
CA GLN A 161 2.68 11.89 9.86
C GLN A 161 2.88 10.91 8.71
N GLY A 162 4.13 10.58 8.37
CA GLY A 162 4.47 9.59 7.36
C GLY A 162 3.94 8.20 7.71
N VAL A 163 4.17 7.76 8.94
CA VAL A 163 3.66 6.48 9.45
C VAL A 163 2.12 6.42 9.42
N SER A 164 1.46 7.50 9.84
CA SER A 164 -0.01 7.60 9.80
C SER A 164 -0.54 7.53 8.37
N ALA A 165 0.14 8.15 7.40
CA ALA A 165 -0.23 8.09 5.99
C ALA A 165 -0.10 6.67 5.43
N ILE A 166 0.98 5.96 5.75
CA ILE A 166 1.20 4.57 5.33
C ILE A 166 0.10 3.66 5.87
N ARG A 167 -0.21 3.75 7.17
CA ARG A 167 -1.27 2.94 7.80
C ARG A 167 -2.64 3.20 7.20
N ARG A 168 -3.02 4.46 6.98
CA ARG A 168 -4.31 4.79 6.34
C ARG A 168 -4.42 4.18 4.94
N ARG A 169 -3.34 4.19 4.15
CA ARG A 169 -3.36 3.60 2.82
C ARG A 169 -3.44 2.08 2.85
N SER A 170 -2.78 1.42 3.79
CA SER A 170 -2.90 -0.02 4.01
C SER A 170 -4.34 -0.41 4.34
N THR A 171 -5.01 0.32 5.23
CA THR A 171 -6.43 0.10 5.55
C THR A 171 -7.30 0.19 4.30
N VAL A 172 -7.11 1.21 3.47
CA VAL A 172 -7.87 1.39 2.22
C VAL A 172 -7.63 0.24 1.23
N VAL A 173 -6.40 -0.30 1.16
CA VAL A 173 -6.11 -1.50 0.34
C VAL A 173 -6.92 -2.69 0.83
N THR A 174 -6.93 -2.93 2.14
CA THR A 174 -7.70 -4.02 2.76
C THR A 174 -9.19 -3.89 2.48
N GLU A 175 -9.75 -2.69 2.60
CA GLU A 175 -11.17 -2.40 2.32
C GLU A 175 -11.54 -2.76 0.87
N TYR A 176 -10.71 -2.40 -0.11
CA TYR A 176 -10.98 -2.74 -1.50
C TYR A 176 -10.87 -4.24 -1.79
N VAL A 177 -9.91 -4.94 -1.19
CA VAL A 177 -9.81 -6.40 -1.33
C VAL A 177 -11.03 -7.07 -0.71
N THR A 178 -11.42 -6.69 0.49
CA THR A 178 -12.62 -7.22 1.17
C THR A 178 -13.90 -6.93 0.39
N ALA A 179 -14.01 -5.74 -0.22
CA ALA A 179 -15.16 -5.42 -1.07
C ALA A 179 -15.23 -6.30 -2.33
N ALA A 180 -14.07 -6.62 -2.94
CA ALA A 180 -14.03 -7.52 -4.10
C ALA A 180 -14.44 -8.96 -3.72
N GLU A 181 -13.98 -9.46 -2.58
CA GLU A 181 -14.36 -10.78 -2.04
C GLU A 181 -15.87 -10.86 -1.78
N ARG A 182 -16.43 -9.84 -1.13
CA ARG A 182 -17.86 -9.76 -0.83
C ARG A 182 -18.71 -9.80 -2.11
N LEU A 183 -18.35 -8.98 -3.12
CA LEU A 183 -19.07 -8.96 -4.40
C LEU A 183 -19.10 -10.30 -5.09
N LEU A 184 -18.00 -11.07 -5.04
CA LEU A 184 -17.97 -12.43 -5.57
C LEU A 184 -18.81 -13.39 -4.74
N GLY A 185 -18.75 -13.30 -3.40
CA GLY A 185 -19.51 -14.15 -2.49
C GLY A 185 -21.02 -13.99 -2.66
N GLU A 186 -21.52 -12.75 -2.70
CA GLU A 186 -22.93 -12.43 -2.89
C GLU A 186 -23.51 -13.05 -4.19
N HIS A 187 -22.71 -13.11 -5.26
CA HIS A 187 -23.14 -13.70 -6.53
C HIS A 187 -22.89 -15.21 -6.65
N ALA A 188 -22.16 -15.82 -5.69
CA ALA A 188 -22.06 -17.27 -5.60
C ALA A 188 -23.36 -17.89 -5.08
N GLU A 189 -24.00 -17.21 -4.15
CA GLU A 189 -25.22 -17.68 -3.48
C GLU A 189 -26.48 -17.55 -4.37
N HIS A 190 -26.42 -16.65 -5.39
CA HIS A 190 -27.56 -16.36 -6.27
C HIS A 190 -27.51 -17.10 -7.62
N SER A 191 -26.47 -17.90 -7.89
CA SER A 191 -26.45 -18.77 -9.07
C SER A 191 -27.27 -20.01 -8.79
N PRO A 192 -28.43 -20.22 -9.48
CA PRO A 192 -29.17 -21.47 -9.34
C PRO A 192 -28.29 -22.62 -9.80
N GLN A 193 -28.23 -23.67 -8.98
CA GLN A 193 -27.65 -24.95 -9.36
C GLN A 193 -28.59 -25.57 -10.39
N ASP A 194 -28.31 -25.42 -11.67
CA ASP A 194 -28.88 -26.24 -12.73
C ASP A 194 -28.02 -27.49 -12.95
#